data_d9b60003bc9755081cd8a0e7bb92f2b9
#
_entry.id   d9b60003bc9755081cd8a0e7bb92f2b9
#
_cell.length_a   1.000
_cell.length_b   1.000
_cell.length_c   1.000
_cell.angle_alpha   90.00
_cell.angle_beta   90.00
_cell.angle_gamma   90.00
#
_symmetry.space_group_name_H-M   'P 1'
#
loop_
_entity.id
_entity.type
_entity.pdbx_description
1 polymer ?
#
loop_
_entity_poly.entity_id
_entity_poly.type
_entity_poly.pdbx_seq_one_letter_code
_entity_poly.pdbx_strand_id
1 'polypeptide(L)'
;LSTLQQPDLDAFYSRWSGTYVEDRLRNDWLLELGRRRDWVNFSTDFPRFRMSDDREVTCYALLTEHLAGHDVRDAARNAWFAQRDADDGCALLAGTLLTAKVLRPGDAWRKARVSMDLNRPRAVAQAVTLLQPQADSAVQVLLDAPARYLSDMARANGRVSAELTTLALIKLAAADPDAAALALRERWERALPDDLAA
;
A
#
# COMPACT_ATOMS: atom_id res chain seq x y z
N LEU A 1 -4.73 -18.64 16.09
CA LEU A 1 -6.03 -18.18 15.54
C LEU A 1 -6.42 -18.95 14.26
N SER A 2 -5.47 -19.38 13.45
CA SER A 2 -5.73 -20.04 12.15
C SER A 2 -6.65 -21.27 12.21
N THR A 3 -6.79 -21.92 13.35
CA THR A 3 -7.66 -23.09 13.58
C THR A 3 -8.98 -22.77 14.26
N LEU A 4 -9.14 -21.56 14.80
CA LEU A 4 -10.35 -21.15 15.51
C LEU A 4 -11.51 -20.91 14.55
N GLN A 5 -12.71 -21.18 15.06
CA GLN A 5 -13.97 -20.87 14.39
C GLN A 5 -14.75 -19.84 15.22
N GLN A 6 -15.71 -19.16 14.61
CA GLN A 6 -16.51 -18.12 15.28
C GLN A 6 -17.10 -18.58 16.64
N PRO A 7 -17.68 -19.80 16.78
CA PRO A 7 -18.22 -20.24 18.06
C PRO A 7 -17.20 -20.35 19.20
N ASP A 8 -15.91 -20.59 18.86
CA ASP A 8 -14.85 -20.69 19.87
C ASP A 8 -14.58 -19.36 20.57
N LEU A 9 -14.88 -18.26 19.87
CA LEU A 9 -14.68 -16.90 20.35
C LEU A 9 -15.87 -16.36 21.13
N ASP A 10 -17.08 -16.84 20.85
CA ASP A 10 -18.31 -16.32 21.45
C ASP A 10 -18.29 -16.43 22.99
N ALA A 11 -17.78 -17.55 23.52
CA ALA A 11 -17.65 -17.75 24.96
C ALA A 11 -16.64 -16.76 25.58
N PHE A 12 -15.53 -16.47 24.86
CA PHE A 12 -14.55 -15.49 25.29
C PHE A 12 -15.14 -14.08 25.28
N TYR A 13 -15.80 -13.69 24.20
CA TYR A 13 -16.42 -12.39 24.07
C TYR A 13 -17.52 -12.14 25.12
N SER A 14 -18.31 -13.18 25.44
CA SER A 14 -19.32 -13.09 26.50
C SER A 14 -18.68 -12.85 27.86
N ARG A 15 -17.58 -13.54 28.16
CA ARG A 15 -16.87 -13.43 29.45
C ARG A 15 -16.18 -12.07 29.62
N TRP A 16 -15.60 -11.52 28.55
CA TRP A 16 -14.79 -10.31 28.59
C TRP A 16 -15.48 -9.10 27.94
N SER A 17 -16.81 -9.17 27.84
CA SER A 17 -17.61 -8.16 27.16
C SER A 17 -17.32 -6.75 27.70
N GLY A 18 -17.16 -5.81 26.80
CA GLY A 18 -16.91 -4.41 27.12
C GLY A 18 -15.47 -4.09 27.54
N THR A 19 -14.55 -5.06 27.54
CA THR A 19 -13.17 -4.84 27.97
C THR A 19 -12.21 -4.60 26.80
N TYR A 20 -11.04 -4.04 27.11
CA TYR A 20 -9.93 -3.93 26.16
C TYR A 20 -9.49 -5.29 25.59
N VAL A 21 -9.53 -6.34 26.44
CA VAL A 21 -9.08 -7.68 26.04
C VAL A 21 -10.00 -8.30 24.99
N GLU A 22 -11.32 -8.08 25.10
CA GLU A 22 -12.27 -8.48 24.07
C GLU A 22 -11.93 -7.82 22.72
N ASP A 23 -11.75 -6.51 22.76
CA ASP A 23 -11.55 -5.73 21.55
C ASP A 23 -10.21 -6.03 20.88
N ARG A 24 -9.17 -6.31 21.69
CA ARG A 24 -7.86 -6.75 21.19
C ARG A 24 -7.93 -8.10 20.49
N LEU A 25 -8.61 -9.08 21.08
CA LEU A 25 -8.82 -10.38 20.41
C LEU A 25 -9.67 -10.23 19.16
N ARG A 26 -10.64 -9.31 19.17
CA ARG A 26 -11.48 -9.02 17.99
C ARG A 26 -10.63 -8.45 16.85
N ASN A 27 -9.68 -7.56 17.15
CA ASN A 27 -8.71 -7.08 16.15
C ASN A 27 -7.97 -8.25 15.49
N ASP A 28 -7.37 -9.11 16.31
CA ASP A 28 -6.59 -10.26 15.82
C ASP A 28 -7.47 -11.24 15.01
N TRP A 29 -8.72 -11.38 15.41
CA TRP A 29 -9.69 -12.21 14.69
C TRP A 29 -10.10 -11.59 13.36
N LEU A 30 -10.36 -10.29 13.31
CA LEU A 30 -10.66 -9.57 12.07
C LEU A 30 -9.50 -9.66 11.06
N LEU A 31 -8.26 -9.54 11.52
CA LEU A 31 -7.09 -9.77 10.67
C LEU A 31 -7.07 -11.18 10.10
N GLU A 32 -7.39 -12.18 10.91
CA GLU A 32 -7.46 -13.58 10.46
C GLU A 32 -8.60 -13.82 9.48
N LEU A 33 -9.79 -13.27 9.73
CA LEU A 33 -10.93 -13.34 8.80
C LEU A 33 -10.60 -12.67 7.47
N GLY A 34 -9.93 -11.52 7.50
CA GLY A 34 -9.45 -10.82 6.30
C GLY A 34 -8.49 -11.68 5.47
N ARG A 35 -7.51 -12.33 6.12
CA ARG A 35 -6.57 -13.26 5.44
C ARG A 35 -7.28 -14.46 4.83
N ARG A 36 -8.29 -15.01 5.52
CA ARG A 36 -9.13 -16.11 4.99
C ARG A 36 -10.11 -15.64 3.91
N ARG A 37 -10.31 -14.34 3.75
CA ARG A 37 -11.36 -13.75 2.90
C ARG A 37 -12.75 -14.18 3.33
N ASP A 38 -12.95 -14.39 4.63
CA ASP A 38 -14.25 -14.73 5.22
C ASP A 38 -15.04 -13.43 5.49
N TRP A 39 -15.55 -12.85 4.43
CA TRP A 39 -16.21 -11.55 4.48
C TRP A 39 -17.53 -11.57 5.23
N VAL A 40 -18.19 -12.71 5.31
CA VAL A 40 -19.46 -12.88 6.04
C VAL A 40 -19.23 -12.72 7.54
N ASN A 41 -18.28 -13.47 8.10
CA ASN A 41 -17.95 -13.36 9.52
C ASN A 41 -17.23 -12.02 9.82
N PHE A 42 -16.41 -11.52 8.91
CA PHE A 42 -15.79 -10.20 9.04
C PHE A 42 -16.85 -9.09 9.20
N SER A 43 -17.82 -9.02 8.30
CA SER A 43 -18.89 -8.01 8.34
C SER A 43 -19.79 -8.14 9.56
N THR A 44 -19.91 -9.34 10.14
CA THR A 44 -20.67 -9.59 11.37
C THR A 44 -19.91 -9.08 12.61
N ASP A 45 -18.58 -9.27 12.65
CA ASP A 45 -17.76 -8.94 13.82
C ASP A 45 -17.24 -7.48 13.80
N PHE A 46 -16.96 -6.92 12.64
CA PHE A 46 -16.36 -5.59 12.48
C PHE A 46 -17.15 -4.47 13.18
N PRO A 47 -18.51 -4.41 13.14
CA PRO A 47 -19.25 -3.35 13.84
C PRO A 47 -19.09 -3.35 15.36
N ARG A 48 -18.57 -4.43 15.94
CA ARG A 48 -18.31 -4.57 17.37
C ARG A 48 -16.89 -4.19 17.76
N PHE A 49 -16.01 -3.95 16.76
CA PHE A 49 -14.63 -3.51 16.97
C PHE A 49 -14.60 -2.02 17.29
N ARG A 50 -14.35 -1.67 18.56
CA ARG A 50 -14.50 -0.31 19.09
C ARG A 50 -13.25 0.53 18.98
N MET A 51 -12.07 -0.06 19.12
CA MET A 51 -10.79 0.65 19.04
C MET A 51 -10.58 1.25 17.65
N SER A 52 -10.96 0.51 16.59
CA SER A 52 -10.88 0.97 15.18
C SER A 52 -9.53 1.61 14.82
N ASP A 53 -8.45 1.15 15.45
CA ASP A 53 -7.10 1.72 15.36
C ASP A 53 -6.18 0.92 14.45
N ASP A 54 -6.59 -0.27 14.00
CA ASP A 54 -5.84 -1.11 13.08
C ASP A 54 -6.14 -0.73 11.61
N ARG A 55 -5.08 -0.36 10.90
CA ARG A 55 -5.19 0.09 9.50
C ARG A 55 -5.42 -1.03 8.52
N GLU A 56 -4.86 -2.21 8.77
CA GLU A 56 -5.09 -3.38 7.94
C GLU A 56 -6.56 -3.83 8.06
N VAL A 57 -7.10 -3.85 9.27
CA VAL A 57 -8.53 -4.11 9.51
C VAL A 57 -9.41 -3.07 8.79
N THR A 58 -9.03 -1.80 8.84
CA THR A 58 -9.74 -0.74 8.11
C THR A 58 -9.74 -0.99 6.59
N CYS A 59 -8.62 -1.44 6.03
CA CYS A 59 -8.56 -1.77 4.60
C CYS A 59 -9.45 -2.98 4.25
N TYR A 60 -9.50 -4.01 5.08
CA TYR A 60 -10.44 -5.13 4.89
C TYR A 60 -11.90 -4.68 4.99
N ALA A 61 -12.22 -3.79 5.93
CA ALA A 61 -13.57 -3.24 6.06
C ALA A 61 -13.99 -2.46 4.80
N LEU A 62 -13.13 -1.59 4.29
CA LEU A 62 -13.38 -0.87 3.04
C LEU A 62 -13.50 -1.81 1.83
N LEU A 63 -12.79 -2.93 1.84
CA LEU A 63 -12.96 -3.95 0.81
C LEU A 63 -14.33 -4.61 0.89
N THR A 64 -14.83 -4.93 2.10
CA THR A 64 -16.19 -5.50 2.25
C THR A 64 -17.27 -4.50 1.81
N GLU A 65 -17.11 -3.22 2.09
CA GLU A 65 -18.01 -2.16 1.61
C GLU A 65 -18.00 -2.07 0.08
N HIS A 66 -16.81 -2.14 -0.54
CA HIS A 66 -16.71 -2.17 -2.00
C HIS A 66 -17.42 -3.39 -2.61
N LEU A 67 -17.23 -4.57 -2.02
CA LEU A 67 -17.90 -5.81 -2.48
C LEU A 67 -19.42 -5.75 -2.30
N ALA A 68 -19.91 -4.97 -1.34
CA ALA A 68 -21.34 -4.67 -1.15
C ALA A 68 -21.88 -3.61 -2.14
N GLY A 69 -21.04 -3.04 -2.99
CA GLY A 69 -21.42 -2.05 -4.01
C GLY A 69 -21.37 -0.60 -3.56
N HIS A 70 -20.79 -0.31 -2.39
CA HIS A 70 -20.66 1.06 -1.90
C HIS A 70 -19.47 1.78 -2.56
N ASP A 71 -19.58 3.10 -2.70
CA ASP A 71 -18.46 3.92 -3.15
C ASP A 71 -17.47 4.15 -2.00
N VAL A 72 -16.30 3.55 -2.14
CA VAL A 72 -15.23 3.63 -1.13
C VAL A 72 -13.99 4.35 -1.63
N ARG A 73 -14.01 4.93 -2.83
CA ARG A 73 -12.83 5.44 -3.52
C ARG A 73 -11.95 6.34 -2.65
N ASP A 74 -12.52 7.41 -2.10
CA ASP A 74 -11.74 8.38 -1.34
C ASP A 74 -11.30 7.83 0.01
N ALA A 75 -12.17 7.09 0.69
CA ALA A 75 -11.85 6.42 1.95
C ALA A 75 -10.71 5.40 1.76
N ALA A 76 -10.80 4.56 0.73
CA ALA A 76 -9.78 3.56 0.41
C ALA A 76 -8.43 4.20 0.03
N ARG A 77 -8.45 5.27 -0.77
CA ARG A 77 -7.25 6.01 -1.09
C ARG A 77 -6.59 6.58 0.17
N ASN A 78 -7.37 7.22 1.03
CA ASN A 78 -6.87 7.80 2.27
C ASN A 78 -6.32 6.74 3.22
N ALA A 79 -7.01 5.60 3.41
CA ALA A 79 -6.54 4.49 4.23
C ALA A 79 -5.22 3.91 3.70
N TRP A 80 -5.13 3.66 2.39
CA TRP A 80 -3.92 3.15 1.76
C TRP A 80 -2.73 4.13 1.89
N PHE A 81 -2.97 5.44 1.68
CA PHE A 81 -1.92 6.45 1.83
C PHE A 81 -1.47 6.62 3.28
N ALA A 82 -2.37 6.46 4.25
CA ALA A 82 -2.04 6.49 5.67
C ALA A 82 -1.26 5.27 6.18
N GLN A 83 -1.24 4.16 5.41
CA GLN A 83 -0.47 2.96 5.71
C GLN A 83 1.01 3.30 5.90
N ARG A 84 1.57 2.95 7.06
CA ARG A 84 3.00 3.18 7.37
C ARG A 84 3.88 2.08 6.81
N ASP A 85 3.54 0.84 7.10
CA ASP A 85 4.24 -0.35 6.63
C ASP A 85 3.35 -1.09 5.63
N ALA A 86 3.96 -1.82 4.71
CA ALA A 86 3.23 -2.65 3.77
C ALA A 86 2.53 -3.80 4.51
N ASP A 87 1.22 -3.92 4.34
CA ASP A 87 0.38 -5.00 4.87
C ASP A 87 -0.45 -5.64 3.76
N ASP A 88 -1.01 -6.81 4.04
CA ASP A 88 -1.74 -7.60 3.05
C ASP A 88 -3.16 -7.04 2.80
N GLY A 89 -3.80 -6.50 3.83
CA GLY A 89 -5.16 -5.97 3.73
C GLY A 89 -5.26 -4.76 2.82
N CYS A 90 -4.37 -3.77 3.01
CA CYS A 90 -4.35 -2.60 2.15
C CYS A 90 -3.83 -2.91 0.73
N ALA A 91 -2.93 -3.89 0.58
CA ALA A 91 -2.53 -4.37 -0.74
C ALA A 91 -3.70 -5.03 -1.49
N LEU A 92 -4.46 -5.89 -0.80
CA LEU A 92 -5.63 -6.54 -1.38
C LEU A 92 -6.70 -5.52 -1.77
N LEU A 93 -7.01 -4.56 -0.90
CA LEU A 93 -7.92 -3.46 -1.20
C LEU A 93 -7.46 -2.69 -2.44
N ALA A 94 -6.23 -2.19 -2.45
CA ALA A 94 -5.69 -1.39 -3.54
C ALA A 94 -5.68 -2.17 -4.86
N GLY A 95 -5.24 -3.42 -4.86
CA GLY A 95 -5.23 -4.29 -6.04
C GLY A 95 -6.63 -4.55 -6.60
N THR A 96 -7.60 -4.81 -5.73
CA THR A 96 -9.00 -4.99 -6.12
C THR A 96 -9.57 -3.72 -6.76
N LEU A 97 -9.34 -2.56 -6.13
CA LEU A 97 -9.87 -1.28 -6.62
C LEU A 97 -9.17 -0.79 -7.90
N LEU A 98 -7.88 -1.10 -8.09
CA LEU A 98 -7.16 -0.85 -9.35
C LEU A 98 -7.74 -1.71 -10.48
N THR A 99 -7.99 -2.98 -10.22
CA THR A 99 -8.62 -3.91 -11.19
C THR A 99 -10.04 -3.45 -11.55
N ALA A 100 -10.81 -3.01 -10.57
CA ALA A 100 -12.16 -2.47 -10.76
C ALA A 100 -12.17 -1.04 -11.36
N LYS A 101 -11.00 -0.42 -11.60
CA LYS A 101 -10.84 0.96 -12.08
C LYS A 101 -11.45 2.03 -11.15
N VAL A 102 -11.68 1.70 -9.91
CA VAL A 102 -12.08 2.64 -8.84
C VAL A 102 -10.86 3.50 -8.45
N LEU A 103 -9.71 2.88 -8.19
CA LEU A 103 -8.43 3.57 -8.13
C LEU A 103 -7.78 3.61 -9.51
N ARG A 104 -6.96 4.62 -9.75
CA ARG A 104 -6.24 4.82 -11.02
C ARG A 104 -4.76 4.45 -10.87
N PRO A 105 -4.07 4.07 -11.95
CA PRO A 105 -2.62 3.83 -11.90
C PRO A 105 -1.82 5.00 -11.30
N GLY A 106 -2.27 6.25 -11.52
CA GLY A 106 -1.66 7.44 -10.92
C GLY A 106 -1.72 7.46 -9.40
N ASP A 107 -2.75 6.86 -8.76
CA ASP A 107 -2.83 6.73 -7.30
C ASP A 107 -1.72 5.81 -6.78
N ALA A 108 -1.46 4.69 -7.47
CA ALA A 108 -0.40 3.75 -7.07
C ALA A 108 1.00 4.36 -7.28
N TRP A 109 1.24 5.05 -8.38
CA TRP A 109 2.51 5.77 -8.58
C TRP A 109 2.72 6.86 -7.52
N ARG A 110 1.67 7.63 -7.20
CA ARG A 110 1.74 8.61 -6.11
C ARG A 110 2.04 7.95 -4.77
N LYS A 111 1.39 6.80 -4.46
CA LYS A 111 1.70 6.02 -3.24
C LYS A 111 3.17 5.61 -3.22
N ALA A 112 3.72 5.13 -4.34
CA ALA A 112 5.12 4.75 -4.45
C ALA A 112 6.05 5.94 -4.17
N ARG A 113 5.80 7.12 -4.78
CA ARG A 113 6.63 8.33 -4.55
C ARG A 113 6.58 8.79 -3.11
N VAL A 114 5.39 8.90 -2.50
CA VAL A 114 5.24 9.28 -1.08
C VAL A 114 5.93 8.26 -0.17
N SER A 115 5.83 6.97 -0.48
CA SER A 115 6.51 5.93 0.29
C SER A 115 8.04 5.99 0.14
N MET A 116 8.53 6.39 -1.04
CA MET A 116 9.96 6.59 -1.28
C MET A 116 10.50 7.77 -0.46
N ASP A 117 9.82 8.89 -0.49
CA ASP A 117 10.15 10.10 0.28
C ASP A 117 10.21 9.80 1.80
N LEU A 118 9.28 8.98 2.27
CA LEU A 118 9.21 8.52 3.66
C LEU A 118 10.18 7.36 3.98
N ASN A 119 11.04 6.97 3.05
CA ASN A 119 11.99 5.87 3.15
C ASN A 119 11.35 4.53 3.57
N ARG A 120 10.27 4.13 2.88
CA ARG A 120 9.50 2.90 3.13
C ARG A 120 9.60 1.92 1.95
N PRO A 121 10.73 1.21 1.79
CA PRO A 121 11.02 0.43 0.60
C PRO A 121 9.99 -0.68 0.32
N ARG A 122 9.47 -1.34 1.37
CA ARG A 122 8.42 -2.36 1.20
C ARG A 122 7.13 -1.80 0.62
N ALA A 123 6.71 -0.62 1.07
CA ALA A 123 5.52 0.03 0.55
C ALA A 123 5.72 0.53 -0.90
N VAL A 124 6.93 0.96 -1.25
CA VAL A 124 7.29 1.29 -2.65
C VAL A 124 7.16 0.04 -3.52
N ALA A 125 7.82 -1.05 -3.15
CA ALA A 125 7.80 -2.30 -3.90
C ALA A 125 6.35 -2.79 -4.08
N GLN A 126 5.56 -2.83 -3.01
CA GLN A 126 4.16 -3.23 -3.04
C GLN A 126 3.34 -2.37 -4.02
N ALA A 127 3.44 -1.05 -3.94
CA ALA A 127 2.68 -0.15 -4.80
C ALA A 127 3.06 -0.29 -6.28
N VAL A 128 4.34 -0.47 -6.59
CA VAL A 128 4.80 -0.69 -7.97
C VAL A 128 4.36 -2.05 -8.48
N THR A 129 4.50 -3.12 -7.69
CA THR A 129 4.15 -4.49 -8.08
C THR A 129 2.66 -4.66 -8.38
N LEU A 130 1.78 -3.90 -7.72
CA LEU A 130 0.35 -3.88 -8.03
C LEU A 130 0.05 -3.43 -9.47
N LEU A 131 0.90 -2.59 -10.06
CA LEU A 131 0.76 -2.11 -11.45
C LEU A 131 1.65 -2.87 -12.42
N GLN A 132 2.84 -3.21 -12.00
CA GLN A 132 3.93 -3.72 -12.83
C GLN A 132 4.65 -4.89 -12.13
N PRO A 133 4.03 -6.08 -12.05
CA PRO A 133 4.63 -7.24 -11.39
C PRO A 133 6.02 -7.59 -11.93
N GLN A 134 6.24 -7.34 -13.23
CA GLN A 134 7.52 -7.60 -13.91
C GLN A 134 8.63 -6.61 -13.56
N ALA A 135 8.32 -5.50 -12.86
CA ALA A 135 9.30 -4.49 -12.51
C ALA A 135 10.03 -4.78 -11.17
N ASP A 136 9.74 -5.90 -10.51
CA ASP A 136 10.27 -6.22 -9.18
C ASP A 136 11.79 -6.14 -9.11
N SER A 137 12.51 -6.76 -10.05
CA SER A 137 13.97 -6.69 -10.09
C SER A 137 14.52 -5.27 -10.30
N ALA A 138 13.85 -4.45 -11.13
CA ALA A 138 14.22 -3.06 -11.33
C ALA A 138 13.99 -2.22 -10.08
N VAL A 139 12.90 -2.48 -9.35
CA VAL A 139 12.60 -1.85 -8.07
C VAL A 139 13.65 -2.19 -7.02
N GLN A 140 14.10 -3.44 -6.93
CA GLN A 140 15.18 -3.80 -6.01
C GLN A 140 16.47 -3.04 -6.33
N VAL A 141 16.86 -2.98 -7.61
CA VAL A 141 18.08 -2.23 -8.00
C VAL A 141 17.98 -0.74 -7.67
N LEU A 142 16.84 -0.09 -7.94
CA LEU A 142 16.68 1.34 -7.63
C LEU A 142 16.62 1.63 -6.13
N LEU A 143 16.16 0.69 -5.31
CA LEU A 143 16.14 0.81 -3.85
C LEU A 143 17.53 0.65 -3.24
N ASP A 144 18.34 -0.31 -3.76
CA ASP A 144 19.62 -0.65 -3.21
C ASP A 144 20.76 0.22 -3.77
N ALA A 145 20.71 0.57 -5.06
CA ALA A 145 21.75 1.29 -5.78
C ALA A 145 21.16 2.32 -6.77
N PRO A 146 20.52 3.40 -6.30
CA PRO A 146 19.80 4.35 -7.16
C PRO A 146 20.70 5.02 -8.20
N ALA A 147 21.94 5.37 -7.88
CA ALA A 147 22.88 5.94 -8.83
C ALA A 147 23.19 4.97 -9.98
N ARG A 148 23.39 3.68 -9.68
CA ARG A 148 23.60 2.64 -10.69
C ARG A 148 22.35 2.45 -11.55
N TYR A 149 21.15 2.45 -10.93
CA TYR A 149 19.92 2.40 -11.69
C TYR A 149 19.81 3.55 -12.69
N LEU A 150 20.10 4.78 -12.25
CA LEU A 150 20.05 5.98 -13.09
C LEU A 150 21.06 5.96 -14.25
N SER A 151 22.26 5.39 -14.06
CA SER A 151 23.25 5.28 -15.14
C SER A 151 22.91 4.19 -16.15
N ASP A 152 22.56 3.00 -15.67
CA ASP A 152 22.56 1.79 -16.50
C ASP A 152 21.15 1.43 -17.01
N MET A 153 20.11 1.63 -16.19
CA MET A 153 18.77 1.09 -16.42
C MET A 153 17.73 2.16 -16.70
N ALA A 154 17.89 3.37 -16.14
CA ALA A 154 16.84 4.39 -16.19
C ALA A 154 16.53 4.83 -17.64
N ARG A 155 15.24 4.99 -17.90
CA ARG A 155 14.66 5.45 -19.16
C ARG A 155 13.52 6.41 -18.87
N ALA A 156 13.12 7.20 -19.85
CA ALA A 156 11.94 8.08 -19.78
C ALA A 156 10.96 7.83 -20.97
N ASN A 157 11.17 6.74 -21.70
CA ASN A 157 10.34 6.35 -22.83
C ASN A 157 9.06 5.64 -22.40
N GLY A 158 8.09 6.42 -21.95
CA GLY A 158 6.81 5.93 -21.45
C GLY A 158 6.66 6.09 -19.93
N ARG A 159 5.41 6.09 -19.51
CA ARG A 159 5.04 6.44 -18.12
C ARG A 159 5.72 5.56 -17.07
N VAL A 160 5.72 4.26 -17.24
CA VAL A 160 6.32 3.31 -16.28
C VAL A 160 7.81 3.59 -16.08
N SER A 161 8.56 3.71 -17.18
CA SER A 161 10.00 4.01 -17.12
C SER A 161 10.30 5.35 -16.45
N ALA A 162 9.49 6.38 -16.79
CA ALA A 162 9.62 7.71 -16.20
C ALA A 162 9.35 7.68 -14.68
N GLU A 163 8.31 6.98 -14.23
CA GLU A 163 7.99 6.83 -12.79
C GLU A 163 9.10 6.09 -12.04
N LEU A 164 9.64 4.99 -12.58
CA LEU A 164 10.76 4.27 -11.96
C LEU A 164 12.02 5.13 -11.88
N THR A 165 12.29 5.94 -12.92
CA THR A 165 13.40 6.90 -12.92
C THR A 165 13.19 7.98 -11.85
N THR A 166 11.98 8.51 -11.71
CA THR A 166 11.63 9.47 -10.66
C THR A 166 11.82 8.87 -9.26
N LEU A 167 11.38 7.62 -9.04
CA LEU A 167 11.62 6.93 -7.76
C LEU A 167 13.11 6.80 -7.44
N ALA A 168 13.94 6.49 -8.43
CA ALA A 168 15.39 6.42 -8.24
C ALA A 168 16.02 7.79 -7.93
N LEU A 169 15.52 8.87 -8.55
CA LEU A 169 15.95 10.24 -8.24
C LEU A 169 15.59 10.64 -6.81
N ILE A 170 14.34 10.35 -6.37
CA ILE A 170 13.92 10.62 -4.98
C ILE A 170 14.79 9.83 -3.99
N LYS A 171 15.07 8.55 -4.29
CA LYS A 171 15.95 7.72 -3.43
C LYS A 171 17.38 8.25 -3.37
N LEU A 172 17.91 8.69 -4.51
CA LEU A 172 19.25 9.28 -4.57
C LEU A 172 19.28 10.61 -3.81
N ALA A 173 18.26 11.47 -3.96
CA ALA A 173 18.18 12.75 -3.28
C ALA A 173 18.17 12.63 -1.75
N ALA A 174 17.58 11.57 -1.22
CA ALA A 174 17.58 11.30 0.21
C ALA A 174 18.98 10.90 0.75
N ALA A 175 19.86 10.37 -0.09
CA ALA A 175 21.21 9.94 0.27
C ALA A 175 22.29 10.96 -0.11
N ASP A 176 22.17 11.54 -1.31
CA ASP A 176 23.10 12.50 -1.91
C ASP A 176 22.33 13.52 -2.76
N PRO A 177 21.88 14.64 -2.14
CA PRO A 177 21.12 15.68 -2.83
C PRO A 177 21.86 16.32 -4.00
N ASP A 178 23.18 16.50 -3.87
CA ASP A 178 23.99 17.14 -4.91
C ASP A 178 24.12 16.25 -6.14
N ALA A 179 24.35 14.95 -5.96
CA ALA A 179 24.38 13.99 -7.04
C ALA A 179 23.02 13.87 -7.73
N ALA A 180 21.92 13.89 -6.96
CA ALA A 180 20.56 13.87 -7.51
C ALA A 180 20.25 15.13 -8.31
N ALA A 181 20.60 16.31 -7.81
CA ALA A 181 20.42 17.58 -8.50
C ALA A 181 21.24 17.65 -9.79
N LEU A 182 22.46 17.12 -9.78
CA LEU A 182 23.32 17.03 -10.98
C LEU A 182 22.67 16.10 -12.02
N ALA A 183 22.29 14.89 -11.63
CA ALA A 183 21.65 13.93 -12.52
C ALA A 183 20.36 14.47 -13.14
N LEU A 184 19.53 15.16 -12.33
CA LEU A 184 18.30 15.79 -12.81
C LEU A 184 18.61 16.84 -13.89
N ARG A 185 19.47 17.81 -13.60
CA ARG A 185 19.81 18.92 -14.53
C ARG A 185 20.46 18.45 -15.83
N GLU A 186 21.38 17.50 -15.74
CA GLU A 186 22.17 17.07 -16.91
C GLU A 186 21.35 16.19 -17.88
N ARG A 187 20.42 15.41 -17.33
CA ARG A 187 19.75 14.38 -18.15
C ARG A 187 18.23 14.34 -18.00
N TRP A 188 17.69 14.38 -16.79
CA TRP A 188 16.32 13.94 -16.54
C TRP A 188 15.27 15.06 -16.58
N GLU A 189 15.64 16.31 -16.27
CA GLU A 189 14.72 17.46 -16.30
C GLU A 189 14.02 17.64 -17.64
N ARG A 190 14.72 17.37 -18.76
CA ARG A 190 14.16 17.48 -20.10
C ARG A 190 13.59 16.16 -20.64
N ALA A 191 13.91 15.05 -20.02
CA ALA A 191 13.52 13.72 -20.46
C ALA A 191 12.25 13.22 -19.76
N LEU A 192 12.03 13.64 -18.52
CA LEU A 192 10.84 13.28 -17.76
C LEU A 192 9.63 14.12 -18.19
N PRO A 193 8.40 13.58 -18.07
CA PRO A 193 7.18 14.37 -18.18
C PRO A 193 7.15 15.51 -17.16
N ASP A 194 6.57 16.66 -17.53
CA ASP A 194 6.53 17.88 -16.71
C ASP A 194 5.98 17.64 -15.29
N ASP A 195 4.99 16.77 -15.15
CA ASP A 195 4.40 16.41 -13.86
C ASP A 195 5.30 15.54 -12.97
N LEU A 196 6.43 15.08 -13.49
CA LEU A 196 7.44 14.30 -12.75
C LEU A 196 8.77 15.05 -12.63
N ALA A 197 9.00 16.08 -13.44
CA ALA A 197 10.21 16.90 -13.42
C ALA A 197 10.10 18.08 -12.44
N ALA A 198 8.87 18.46 -12.06
CA ALA A 198 8.56 19.54 -11.10
C ALA A 198 8.71 19.08 -9.66
#